data_64b6d194dbab4a714d551db28474746e
#
_entry.id   64b6d194dbab4a714d551db28474746e
#
_cell.length_a   1.000
_cell.length_b   1.000
_cell.length_c   1.000
_cell.angle_alpha   90.00
_cell.angle_beta   90.00
_cell.angle_gamma   90.00
#
_symmetry.space_group_name_H-M   'P 1'
#
loop_
_entity.id
_entity.type
_entity.pdbx_description
1 polymer ?
#
loop_
_entity_poly.entity_id
_entity_poly.type
_entity_poly.pdbx_seq_one_letter_code
_entity_poly.pdbx_strand_id
1 'polypeptide(L)'
;LEGADLRLARYDSATNWPEGFEVRNSGAVGPGAKLNGAFLNVTDLRGMDLRGASLMGTYLSGADLSGTLLDDVRLVGADLRHAVLRGARCQGARFGGCQLDYADFRGANLTNAGLEGVESIKGADFSLCIGLKEQLGVLLSRPYLELDCWNPMTRKNTREALESLS
;
A
#
# COMPACT_ATOMS: atom_id res chain seq x y z
N LEU A 1 -25.57 11.36 13.17
CA LEU A 1 -24.30 10.71 13.57
C LEU A 1 -23.58 11.44 14.73
N GLU A 2 -24.28 12.30 15.44
CA GLU A 2 -23.72 13.00 16.59
C GLU A 2 -23.29 11.99 17.67
N GLY A 3 -22.00 12.03 18.06
CA GLY A 3 -21.41 11.11 19.04
C GLY A 3 -21.11 9.69 18.54
N ALA A 4 -21.36 9.37 17.25
CA ALA A 4 -21.05 8.06 16.72
C ALA A 4 -19.54 7.88 16.51
N ASP A 5 -18.97 6.77 16.98
CA ASP A 5 -17.61 6.37 16.66
C ASP A 5 -17.60 5.61 15.34
N LEU A 6 -17.04 6.23 14.30
CA LEU A 6 -16.95 5.65 12.96
C LEU A 6 -15.55 5.13 12.64
N ARG A 7 -14.65 5.06 13.61
CA ARG A 7 -13.30 4.51 13.37
C ARG A 7 -13.41 3.09 12.82
N LEU A 8 -12.73 2.86 11.69
CA LEU A 8 -12.74 1.61 10.94
C LEU A 8 -14.10 1.22 10.30
N ALA A 9 -15.15 2.03 10.44
CA ALA A 9 -16.35 1.84 9.64
C ALA A 9 -15.99 1.96 8.15
N ARG A 10 -16.57 1.12 7.31
CA ARG A 10 -16.26 1.11 5.88
C ARG A 10 -17.31 1.90 5.11
N TYR A 11 -16.87 2.68 4.12
CA TYR A 11 -17.77 3.36 3.20
C TYR A 11 -17.24 3.32 1.78
N ASP A 12 -18.11 3.56 0.83
CA ASP A 12 -17.82 3.64 -0.59
C ASP A 12 -18.47 4.89 -1.22
N SER A 13 -18.35 5.03 -2.54
CA SER A 13 -18.94 6.14 -3.29
C SER A 13 -20.47 6.15 -3.31
N ALA A 14 -21.13 5.04 -2.97
CA ALA A 14 -22.58 4.93 -2.88
C ALA A 14 -23.14 5.24 -1.49
N THR A 15 -22.27 5.37 -0.49
CA THR A 15 -22.68 5.68 0.88
C THR A 15 -23.19 7.10 1.00
N ASN A 16 -24.45 7.26 1.42
CA ASN A 16 -25.07 8.56 1.65
C ASN A 16 -24.81 9.05 3.07
N TRP A 17 -24.25 10.24 3.19
CA TRP A 17 -23.95 10.89 4.45
C TRP A 17 -24.89 12.05 4.71
N PRO A 18 -25.22 12.37 5.97
CA PRO A 18 -25.97 13.58 6.30
C PRO A 18 -25.28 14.84 5.73
N GLU A 19 -26.09 15.83 5.38
CA GLU A 19 -25.59 17.12 4.90
C GLU A 19 -24.61 17.73 5.91
N GLY A 20 -23.44 18.19 5.41
CA GLY A 20 -22.38 18.76 6.24
C GLY A 20 -21.55 17.76 7.04
N PHE A 21 -21.77 16.45 6.88
CA PHE A 21 -20.96 15.46 7.59
C PHE A 21 -19.60 15.23 6.96
N GLU A 22 -18.53 15.50 7.72
CA GLU A 22 -17.13 15.41 7.27
C GLU A 22 -16.59 13.97 7.39
N VAL A 23 -17.11 13.03 6.59
CA VAL A 23 -16.72 11.61 6.66
C VAL A 23 -15.22 11.37 6.54
N ARG A 24 -14.51 12.16 5.73
CA ARG A 24 -13.07 11.98 5.53
C ARG A 24 -12.25 12.13 6.81
N ASN A 25 -12.76 12.86 7.79
CA ASN A 25 -12.10 13.12 9.07
C ASN A 25 -12.66 12.24 10.22
N SER A 26 -13.61 11.35 9.92
CA SER A 26 -14.34 10.57 10.93
C SER A 26 -13.57 9.34 11.43
N GLY A 27 -12.47 8.98 10.79
CA GLY A 27 -11.77 7.71 11.02
C GLY A 27 -12.37 6.52 10.27
N ALA A 28 -13.45 6.73 9.52
CA ALA A 28 -14.00 5.73 8.62
C ALA A 28 -13.07 5.50 7.42
N VAL A 29 -13.09 4.28 6.89
CA VAL A 29 -12.19 3.78 5.85
C VAL A 29 -12.93 3.77 4.51
N GLY A 30 -12.44 4.56 3.56
CA GLY A 30 -13.04 4.67 2.23
C GLY A 30 -12.36 5.73 1.37
N PRO A 31 -12.96 6.11 0.21
CA PRO A 31 -12.37 7.05 -0.73
C PRO A 31 -12.06 8.40 -0.10
N GLY A 32 -10.81 8.87 -0.28
CA GLY A 32 -10.38 10.16 0.23
C GLY A 32 -10.27 10.27 1.76
N ALA A 33 -10.38 9.16 2.51
CA ALA A 33 -10.27 9.15 3.96
C ALA A 33 -8.93 9.72 4.45
N LYS A 34 -8.95 10.44 5.56
CA LYS A 34 -7.75 10.95 6.23
C LYS A 34 -7.45 10.06 7.44
N LEU A 35 -6.58 9.08 7.22
CA LEU A 35 -6.23 8.04 8.19
C LEU A 35 -4.75 8.11 8.62
N ASN A 36 -4.16 9.31 8.58
CA ASN A 36 -2.76 9.49 8.94
C ASN A 36 -2.49 8.97 10.36
N GLY A 37 -1.45 8.14 10.51
CA GLY A 37 -1.07 7.54 11.78
C GLY A 37 -2.06 6.51 12.33
N ALA A 38 -3.10 6.12 11.57
CA ALA A 38 -4.07 5.13 12.04
C ALA A 38 -3.44 3.75 12.24
N PHE A 39 -3.96 3.01 13.21
CA PHE A 39 -3.55 1.63 13.49
C PHE A 39 -4.43 0.66 12.69
N LEU A 40 -3.92 0.19 11.55
CA LEU A 40 -4.59 -0.72 10.62
C LEU A 40 -3.80 -2.04 10.47
N ASN A 41 -2.98 -2.38 11.48
CA ASN A 41 -2.21 -3.63 11.46
C ASN A 41 -3.15 -4.83 11.35
N VAL A 42 -2.76 -5.79 10.49
CA VAL A 42 -3.49 -7.07 10.32
C VAL A 42 -4.96 -6.90 9.93
N THR A 43 -5.33 -5.71 9.43
CA THR A 43 -6.71 -5.40 9.04
C THR A 43 -7.01 -5.97 7.64
N ASP A 44 -8.19 -6.54 7.46
CA ASP A 44 -8.69 -6.94 6.15
C ASP A 44 -9.26 -5.72 5.41
N LEU A 45 -8.55 -5.26 4.39
CA LEU A 45 -8.93 -4.13 3.53
C LEU A 45 -9.16 -4.57 2.08
N ARG A 46 -9.28 -5.87 1.82
CA ARG A 46 -9.38 -6.43 0.47
C ARG A 46 -10.49 -5.79 -0.35
N GLY A 47 -10.14 -5.43 -1.60
CA GLY A 47 -11.07 -4.89 -2.59
C GLY A 47 -11.68 -3.53 -2.24
N MET A 48 -11.26 -2.88 -1.16
CA MET A 48 -11.79 -1.57 -0.79
C MET A 48 -11.37 -0.48 -1.77
N ASP A 49 -12.21 0.53 -1.90
CA ASP A 49 -11.87 1.78 -2.58
C ASP A 49 -11.24 2.75 -1.58
N LEU A 50 -9.94 3.00 -1.71
CA LEU A 50 -9.16 3.95 -0.92
C LEU A 50 -8.53 5.03 -1.78
N ARG A 51 -9.04 5.23 -3.01
CA ARG A 51 -8.47 6.21 -3.94
C ARG A 51 -8.41 7.59 -3.32
N GLY A 52 -7.25 8.24 -3.48
CA GLY A 52 -6.99 9.57 -2.95
C GLY A 52 -6.95 9.66 -1.43
N ALA A 53 -7.01 8.54 -0.70
CA ALA A 53 -6.88 8.57 0.77
C ALA A 53 -5.50 9.04 1.22
N SER A 54 -5.42 9.59 2.42
CA SER A 54 -4.17 9.91 3.10
C SER A 54 -3.91 8.91 4.21
N LEU A 55 -2.88 8.08 4.00
CA LEU A 55 -2.42 7.01 4.88
C LEU A 55 -0.98 7.28 5.37
N MET A 56 -0.61 8.55 5.52
CA MET A 56 0.74 8.94 5.91
C MET A 56 1.06 8.46 7.32
N GLY A 57 2.21 7.78 7.48
CA GLY A 57 2.63 7.23 8.78
C GLY A 57 1.68 6.18 9.36
N THR A 58 0.78 5.61 8.55
CA THR A 58 -0.18 4.61 8.99
C THR A 58 0.52 3.28 9.29
N TYR A 59 0.07 2.58 10.31
CA TYR A 59 0.54 1.26 10.66
C TYR A 59 -0.30 0.20 9.94
N LEU A 60 0.26 -0.39 8.86
CA LEU A 60 -0.39 -1.37 7.98
C LEU A 60 0.34 -2.72 7.99
N SER A 61 1.22 -2.96 8.97
CA SER A 61 1.97 -4.22 9.03
C SER A 61 1.03 -5.42 9.05
N GLY A 62 1.24 -6.35 8.12
CA GLY A 62 0.41 -7.54 7.97
C GLY A 62 -1.02 -7.30 7.48
N ALA A 63 -1.39 -6.08 7.09
CA ALA A 63 -2.72 -5.81 6.52
C ALA A 63 -2.90 -6.48 5.16
N ASP A 64 -4.11 -6.93 4.86
CA ASP A 64 -4.46 -7.47 3.55
C ASP A 64 -5.15 -6.40 2.69
N LEU A 65 -4.41 -5.87 1.73
CA LEU A 65 -4.81 -4.87 0.74
C LEU A 65 -5.00 -5.48 -0.65
N SER A 66 -5.21 -6.80 -0.75
CA SER A 66 -5.35 -7.49 -2.04
C SER A 66 -6.51 -6.90 -2.84
N GLY A 67 -6.26 -6.55 -4.10
CA GLY A 67 -7.25 -5.97 -5.01
C GLY A 67 -7.80 -4.61 -4.59
N THR A 68 -7.22 -3.95 -3.60
CA THR A 68 -7.62 -2.60 -3.15
C THR A 68 -7.33 -1.57 -4.22
N LEU A 69 -8.23 -0.58 -4.37
CA LEU A 69 -8.02 0.59 -5.22
C LEU A 69 -7.25 1.64 -4.41
N LEU A 70 -5.98 1.81 -4.72
CA LEU A 70 -5.03 2.72 -4.04
C LEU A 70 -4.50 3.81 -4.99
N ASP A 71 -5.24 4.12 -6.07
CA ASP A 71 -4.78 5.14 -7.01
C ASP A 71 -4.65 6.48 -6.29
N ASP A 72 -3.54 7.18 -6.51
CA ASP A 72 -3.17 8.47 -5.92
C ASP A 72 -3.15 8.51 -4.37
N VAL A 73 -3.08 7.35 -3.72
CA VAL A 73 -3.00 7.27 -2.26
C VAL A 73 -1.65 7.81 -1.75
N ARG A 74 -1.68 8.47 -0.61
CA ARG A 74 -0.47 8.95 0.07
C ARG A 74 -0.12 8.05 1.24
N LEU A 75 0.91 7.21 1.05
CA LEU A 75 1.42 6.25 2.05
C LEU A 75 2.74 6.70 2.69
N VAL A 76 3.19 7.91 2.42
CA VAL A 76 4.50 8.39 2.87
C VAL A 76 4.75 8.05 4.35
N GLY A 77 5.86 7.35 4.63
CA GLY A 77 6.25 6.93 5.97
C GLY A 77 5.39 5.83 6.60
N ALA A 78 4.51 5.17 5.83
CA ALA A 78 3.69 4.08 6.35
C ALA A 78 4.51 2.81 6.60
N ASP A 79 4.12 2.03 7.60
CA ASP A 79 4.64 0.70 7.87
C ASP A 79 3.81 -0.35 7.11
N LEU A 80 4.36 -0.86 6.02
CA LEU A 80 3.75 -1.89 5.17
C LEU A 80 4.46 -3.24 5.27
N ARG A 81 5.23 -3.45 6.33
CA ARG A 81 5.92 -4.73 6.52
C ARG A 81 4.94 -5.89 6.54
N HIS A 82 5.23 -6.94 5.77
CA HIS A 82 4.36 -8.11 5.62
C HIS A 82 2.94 -7.81 5.08
N ALA A 83 2.67 -6.60 4.59
CA ALA A 83 1.38 -6.28 3.98
C ALA A 83 1.19 -7.03 2.66
N VAL A 84 -0.05 -7.39 2.35
CA VAL A 84 -0.40 -8.09 1.11
C VAL A 84 -1.12 -7.13 0.18
N LEU A 85 -0.47 -6.76 -0.95
CA LEU A 85 -1.01 -5.84 -1.98
C LEU A 85 -1.20 -6.56 -3.33
N ARG A 86 -1.50 -7.85 -3.30
CA ARG A 86 -1.69 -8.65 -4.55
C ARG A 86 -2.76 -8.05 -5.42
N GLY A 87 -2.41 -7.76 -6.69
CA GLY A 87 -3.34 -7.20 -7.65
C GLY A 87 -3.92 -5.84 -7.25
N ALA A 88 -3.35 -5.16 -6.26
CA ALA A 88 -3.78 -3.82 -5.88
C ALA A 88 -3.50 -2.82 -7.01
N ARG A 89 -4.39 -1.83 -7.17
CA ARG A 89 -4.17 -0.71 -8.08
C ARG A 89 -3.52 0.44 -7.31
N CYS A 90 -2.24 0.67 -7.59
CA CYS A 90 -1.43 1.67 -6.92
C CYS A 90 -0.92 2.75 -7.89
N GLN A 91 -1.72 3.08 -8.93
CA GLN A 91 -1.31 4.08 -9.91
C GLN A 91 -1.14 5.44 -9.23
N GLY A 92 0.00 6.08 -9.43
CA GLY A 92 0.30 7.37 -8.82
C GLY A 92 0.44 7.35 -7.28
N ALA A 93 0.37 6.18 -6.64
CA ALA A 93 0.53 6.06 -5.20
C ALA A 93 1.94 6.47 -4.74
N ARG A 94 2.05 7.07 -3.56
CA ARG A 94 3.31 7.61 -3.02
C ARG A 94 3.79 6.80 -1.82
N PHE A 95 4.89 6.06 -2.01
CA PHE A 95 5.49 5.18 -1.01
C PHE A 95 6.77 5.73 -0.34
N GLY A 96 7.12 6.99 -0.55
CA GLY A 96 8.34 7.56 0.02
C GLY A 96 8.43 7.32 1.54
N GLY A 97 9.60 6.86 2.02
CA GLY A 97 9.82 6.55 3.43
C GLY A 97 9.06 5.34 3.98
N CYS A 98 8.33 4.58 3.14
CA CYS A 98 7.67 3.35 3.59
C CYS A 98 8.66 2.23 3.88
N GLN A 99 8.32 1.40 4.86
CA GLN A 99 8.95 0.11 5.10
C GLN A 99 8.13 -0.96 4.38
N LEU A 100 8.73 -1.62 3.37
CA LEU A 100 8.07 -2.62 2.55
C LEU A 100 8.61 -4.04 2.80
N ASP A 101 9.28 -4.26 3.95
CA ASP A 101 9.92 -5.54 4.22
C ASP A 101 8.91 -6.67 4.16
N TYR A 102 9.22 -7.67 3.34
CA TYR A 102 8.39 -8.85 3.11
C TYR A 102 6.98 -8.56 2.55
N ALA A 103 6.72 -7.37 2.05
CA ALA A 103 5.43 -7.06 1.42
C ALA A 103 5.24 -7.84 0.12
N ASP A 104 4.00 -8.23 -0.15
CA ASP A 104 3.62 -9.00 -1.34
C ASP A 104 2.88 -8.11 -2.34
N PHE A 105 3.60 -7.59 -3.34
CA PHE A 105 3.06 -6.77 -4.41
C PHE A 105 2.72 -7.55 -5.69
N ARG A 106 2.71 -8.88 -5.65
CA ARG A 106 2.53 -9.69 -6.86
C ARG A 106 1.30 -9.26 -7.67
N GLY A 107 1.55 -8.93 -8.95
CA GLY A 107 0.51 -8.50 -9.88
C GLY A 107 -0.08 -7.11 -9.60
N ALA A 108 0.50 -6.33 -8.70
CA ALA A 108 0.05 -4.96 -8.46
C ALA A 108 0.34 -4.05 -9.65
N ASN A 109 -0.52 -3.04 -9.86
CA ASN A 109 -0.28 -1.98 -10.83
C ASN A 109 0.39 -0.79 -10.15
N LEU A 110 1.69 -0.63 -10.40
CA LEU A 110 2.55 0.43 -9.84
C LEU A 110 2.90 1.52 -10.86
N THR A 111 2.09 1.66 -11.91
CA THR A 111 2.30 2.70 -12.94
C THR A 111 2.33 4.09 -12.29
N ASN A 112 3.39 4.84 -12.53
CA ASN A 112 3.64 6.16 -11.94
C ASN A 112 3.65 6.17 -10.39
N ALA A 113 3.75 5.01 -9.75
CA ALA A 113 3.91 4.96 -8.31
C ALA A 113 5.30 5.47 -7.90
N GLY A 114 5.36 6.30 -6.86
CA GLY A 114 6.62 6.81 -6.34
C GLY A 114 7.22 5.83 -5.33
N LEU A 115 8.13 4.96 -5.79
CA LEU A 115 8.93 4.05 -4.96
C LEU A 115 10.30 4.63 -4.64
N GLU A 116 10.63 5.79 -5.19
CA GLU A 116 11.84 6.52 -4.85
C GLU A 116 11.83 6.89 -3.36
N GLY A 117 12.93 6.66 -2.69
CA GLY A 117 13.05 6.99 -1.27
C GLY A 117 12.22 6.10 -0.32
N VAL A 118 11.75 4.91 -0.76
CA VAL A 118 11.28 3.89 0.19
C VAL A 118 12.41 3.53 1.15
N GLU A 119 12.11 3.32 2.41
CA GLU A 119 13.12 3.04 3.42
C GLU A 119 13.74 1.66 3.22
N SER A 120 12.93 0.62 3.00
CA SER A 120 13.38 -0.75 2.74
C SER A 120 12.42 -1.50 1.83
N ILE A 121 12.99 -2.37 0.97
CA ILE A 121 12.27 -3.35 0.16
C ILE A 121 12.71 -4.79 0.48
N LYS A 122 13.35 -4.99 1.62
CA LYS A 122 13.92 -6.27 2.03
C LYS A 122 12.91 -7.40 1.96
N GLY A 123 13.15 -8.41 1.11
CA GLY A 123 12.25 -9.54 0.95
C GLY A 123 10.90 -9.20 0.30
N ALA A 124 10.68 -7.98 -0.20
CA ALA A 124 9.45 -7.65 -0.93
C ALA A 124 9.37 -8.38 -2.27
N ASP A 125 8.18 -8.83 -2.66
CA ASP A 125 7.95 -9.52 -3.93
C ASP A 125 7.15 -8.64 -4.90
N PHE A 126 7.80 -8.24 -5.99
CA PHE A 126 7.24 -7.43 -7.07
C PHE A 126 6.92 -8.25 -8.33
N SER A 127 6.93 -9.59 -8.25
CA SER A 127 6.66 -10.44 -9.42
C SER A 127 5.32 -10.09 -10.06
N LEU A 128 5.30 -10.09 -11.40
CA LEU A 128 4.11 -9.78 -12.20
C LEU A 128 3.56 -8.35 -12.02
N CYS A 129 4.28 -7.46 -11.33
CA CYS A 129 3.90 -6.06 -11.27
C CYS A 129 3.98 -5.40 -12.65
N ILE A 130 3.14 -4.40 -12.86
CA ILE A 130 3.22 -3.53 -14.03
C ILE A 130 3.58 -2.10 -13.64
N GLY A 131 4.19 -1.35 -14.56
CA GLY A 131 4.53 0.05 -14.37
C GLY A 131 5.84 0.32 -13.64
N LEU A 132 6.70 -0.70 -13.42
CA LEU A 132 8.00 -0.53 -12.74
C LEU A 132 9.20 -0.40 -13.70
N LYS A 133 8.99 -0.50 -15.01
CA LYS A 133 10.10 -0.57 -15.98
C LYS A 133 11.12 0.58 -15.83
N GLU A 134 10.66 1.78 -15.62
CA GLU A 134 11.51 2.97 -15.50
C GLU A 134 12.27 3.02 -14.17
N GLN A 135 11.74 2.43 -13.11
CA GLN A 135 12.31 2.41 -11.77
C GLN A 135 13.16 1.16 -11.51
N LEU A 136 13.11 0.16 -12.41
CA LEU A 136 13.72 -1.15 -12.18
C LEU A 136 15.22 -1.05 -11.90
N GLY A 137 15.94 -0.22 -12.65
CA GLY A 137 17.38 0.00 -12.45
C GLY A 137 17.70 0.56 -11.05
N VAL A 138 16.90 1.52 -10.57
CA VAL A 138 17.07 2.10 -9.23
C VAL A 138 16.77 1.06 -8.15
N LEU A 139 15.71 0.29 -8.30
CA LEU A 139 15.33 -0.76 -7.34
C LEU A 139 16.41 -1.86 -7.29
N LEU A 140 16.96 -2.28 -8.44
CA LEU A 140 18.03 -3.28 -8.51
C LEU A 140 19.41 -2.76 -8.04
N SER A 141 19.57 -1.45 -7.84
CA SER A 141 20.80 -0.86 -7.29
C SER A 141 20.83 -0.84 -5.76
N ARG A 142 19.75 -1.26 -5.09
CA ARG A 142 19.68 -1.30 -3.63
C ARG A 142 20.63 -2.34 -3.03
N PRO A 143 20.95 -2.23 -1.70
CA PRO A 143 21.88 -3.14 -1.06
C PRO A 143 21.51 -4.62 -1.23
N TYR A 144 22.52 -5.47 -1.42
CA TYR A 144 22.33 -6.92 -1.59
C TYR A 144 21.58 -7.55 -0.40
N LEU A 145 21.73 -7.03 0.82
CA LEU A 145 21.01 -7.49 2.00
C LEU A 145 19.49 -7.32 1.90
N GLU A 146 19.04 -6.35 1.10
CA GLU A 146 17.62 -6.20 0.78
C GLU A 146 17.22 -7.12 -0.38
N LEU A 147 18.00 -7.09 -1.47
CA LEU A 147 17.67 -7.78 -2.72
C LEU A 147 17.73 -9.29 -2.60
N ASP A 148 18.73 -9.83 -1.90
CA ASP A 148 18.93 -11.28 -1.78
C ASP A 148 18.24 -11.87 -0.55
N CYS A 149 17.40 -11.07 0.13
CA CYS A 149 16.60 -11.53 1.26
C CYS A 149 15.45 -12.43 0.78
N TRP A 150 15.43 -13.67 1.30
CA TRP A 150 14.40 -14.64 0.99
C TRP A 150 13.07 -14.30 1.67
N ASN A 151 11.99 -14.31 0.89
CA ASN A 151 10.64 -14.20 1.42
C ASN A 151 10.00 -15.60 1.53
N PRO A 152 9.76 -16.11 2.74
CA PRO A 152 9.24 -17.46 2.91
C PRO A 152 7.78 -17.61 2.43
N MET A 153 7.02 -16.53 2.37
CA MET A 153 5.62 -16.54 1.93
C MET A 153 5.48 -16.63 0.41
N THR A 154 6.36 -15.95 -0.31
CA THR A 154 6.32 -15.92 -1.78
C THR A 154 7.33 -16.86 -2.42
N ARG A 155 8.30 -17.38 -1.63
CA ARG A 155 9.38 -18.28 -2.05
C ARG A 155 10.27 -17.69 -3.13
N LYS A 156 10.58 -16.41 -2.99
CA LYS A 156 11.52 -15.67 -3.85
C LYS A 156 12.31 -14.67 -3.01
N ASN A 157 13.44 -14.23 -3.51
CA ASN A 157 14.08 -13.02 -3.02
C ASN A 157 13.63 -11.81 -3.85
N THR A 158 13.89 -10.61 -3.36
CA THR A 158 13.49 -9.38 -4.04
C THR A 158 14.14 -9.22 -5.40
N ARG A 159 15.42 -9.63 -5.55
CA ARG A 159 16.14 -9.60 -6.83
C ARG A 159 15.44 -10.42 -7.90
N GLU A 160 15.16 -11.70 -7.60
CA GLU A 160 14.46 -12.59 -8.53
C GLU A 160 13.10 -12.04 -8.94
N ALA A 161 12.38 -11.43 -8.00
CA ALA A 161 11.09 -10.82 -8.27
C ALA A 161 11.21 -9.63 -9.23
N LEU A 162 12.19 -8.74 -9.02
CA LEU A 162 12.43 -7.57 -9.88
C LEU A 162 12.98 -7.98 -11.26
N GLU A 163 13.95 -8.90 -11.33
CA GLU A 163 14.52 -9.38 -12.59
C GLU A 163 13.47 -10.08 -13.48
N SER A 164 12.44 -10.66 -12.88
CA SER A 164 11.33 -11.26 -13.63
C SER A 164 10.48 -10.25 -14.43
N LEU A 165 10.69 -8.94 -14.21
CA LEU A 165 9.96 -7.85 -14.88
C LEU A 165 10.71 -7.27 -16.09
N SER A 166 11.95 -7.72 -16.35
CA SER A 166 12.80 -7.24 -17.45
C SER A 166 12.47 -7.87 -18.79
#